data_e74940bc0aba8d790e4cbb6d6c28dc21
#
_entry.id   e74940bc0aba8d790e4cbb6d6c28dc21
#
_cell.length_a   1.000
_cell.length_b   1.000
_cell.length_c   1.000
_cell.angle_alpha   90.00
_cell.angle_beta   90.00
_cell.angle_gamma   90.00
#
_symmetry.space_group_name_H-M   'P 1'
#
loop_
_entity.id
_entity.type
_entity.pdbx_description
1 polymer ?
#
loop_
_entity_poly.entity_id
_entity_poly.type
_entity_poly.pdbx_seq_one_letter_code
_entity_poly.pdbx_strand_id
1 'polypeptide(L)'
;LKREDGSQTRLLIAYFSGTGNTAYVAAYLKQALGRLPLTTDLDVIERRQPARARTFDILAIGFPVYGCAPPSLVLDYIDLLPDGNGRGTFVFCTKAFFAGGAPQLALRRLVRRGYVPLGVVTVQMPGSDALAFSRKGSKRTMAAANRDYSQISEIDRFIAMGAEAIAAIAAGNSAGPYRIHHFPNVVASVLTGFCIAMMPLIMGFLRRRLRADGRCISCGLCERICPVGNIRVQHGRPRFNQHCILCLRCLHNCPREAIQIGRATVDKTRWRGPSGSFHPPEGLQGGTAQAEMIGGKKAQ
;
A
#
# COMPACT_ATOMS: atom_id res chain seq x y z
N LEU A 1 -2.85 3.75 -28.57
CA LEU A 1 -3.92 4.71 -28.31
C LEU A 1 -3.30 6.10 -28.25
N LYS A 2 -3.48 6.87 -29.32
CA LYS A 2 -3.03 8.26 -29.38
C LYS A 2 -4.26 9.14 -29.15
N ARG A 3 -4.11 10.21 -28.38
CA ARG A 3 -5.10 11.29 -28.31
C ARG A 3 -5.27 11.94 -29.68
N GLU A 4 -6.31 12.74 -29.84
CA GLU A 4 -6.52 13.56 -31.07
C GLU A 4 -5.32 14.46 -31.35
N ASP A 5 -4.57 14.87 -30.31
CA ASP A 5 -3.32 15.66 -30.40
C ASP A 5 -2.06 14.80 -30.68
N GLY A 6 -2.22 13.49 -30.90
CA GLY A 6 -1.10 12.57 -31.17
C GLY A 6 -0.31 12.13 -29.93
N SER A 7 -0.62 12.64 -28.74
CA SER A 7 0.05 12.27 -27.49
C SER A 7 -0.39 10.89 -26.98
N GLN A 8 0.53 10.19 -26.30
CA GLN A 8 0.27 8.87 -25.75
C GLN A 8 -0.41 9.01 -24.38
N THR A 9 -1.44 8.16 -24.12
CA THR A 9 -2.10 8.10 -22.81
C THR A 9 -1.10 7.78 -21.70
N ARG A 10 -1.14 8.53 -20.61
CA ARG A 10 -0.24 8.40 -19.47
C ARG A 10 -0.97 7.86 -18.24
N LEU A 11 -0.41 6.82 -17.63
CA LEU A 11 -0.92 6.20 -16.40
C LEU A 11 0.10 6.31 -15.28
N LEU A 12 -0.32 6.83 -14.12
CA LEU A 12 0.47 6.86 -12.90
C LEU A 12 0.04 5.72 -11.97
N ILE A 13 0.97 4.87 -11.57
CA ILE A 13 0.80 3.89 -10.50
C ILE A 13 1.44 4.46 -9.24
N ALA A 14 0.63 5.05 -8.36
CA ALA A 14 1.07 5.50 -7.05
C ALA A 14 0.79 4.42 -6.00
N TYR A 15 1.82 3.97 -5.28
CA TYR A 15 1.65 2.85 -4.36
C TYR A 15 2.42 3.02 -3.05
N PHE A 16 1.92 2.35 -2.01
CA PHE A 16 2.62 2.10 -0.76
C PHE A 16 2.91 0.62 -0.60
N SER A 17 4.11 0.26 -0.13
CA SER A 17 4.46 -1.11 0.19
C SER A 17 5.22 -1.20 1.51
N GLY A 18 4.67 -1.95 2.47
CA GLY A 18 5.35 -2.18 3.76
C GLY A 18 6.59 -3.07 3.61
N THR A 19 6.42 -4.23 2.99
CA THR A 19 7.40 -5.32 2.99
C THR A 19 7.65 -5.92 1.60
N GLY A 20 7.30 -5.20 0.52
CA GLY A 20 7.62 -5.57 -0.86
C GLY A 20 6.48 -6.20 -1.66
N ASN A 21 5.43 -6.73 -1.05
CA ASN A 21 4.34 -7.38 -1.78
C ASN A 21 3.66 -6.44 -2.78
N THR A 22 3.20 -5.27 -2.31
CA THR A 22 2.53 -4.30 -3.18
C THR A 22 3.48 -3.70 -4.22
N ALA A 23 4.76 -3.49 -3.86
CA ALA A 23 5.78 -3.03 -4.80
C ALA A 23 5.97 -4.03 -5.94
N TYR A 24 6.00 -5.32 -5.63
CA TYR A 24 6.09 -6.39 -6.62
C TYR A 24 4.88 -6.37 -7.57
N VAL A 25 3.67 -6.28 -7.01
CA VAL A 25 2.43 -6.20 -7.81
C VAL A 25 2.39 -4.93 -8.66
N ALA A 26 2.86 -3.79 -8.15
CA ALA A 26 2.95 -2.54 -8.91
C ALA A 26 3.92 -2.65 -10.11
N ALA A 27 5.07 -3.30 -9.90
CA ALA A 27 6.03 -3.57 -10.97
C ALA A 27 5.46 -4.53 -12.04
N TYR A 28 4.81 -5.60 -11.58
CA TYR A 28 4.11 -6.54 -12.48
C TYR A 28 3.02 -5.84 -13.29
N LEU A 29 2.19 -5.02 -12.64
CA LEU A 29 1.13 -4.25 -13.29
C LEU A 29 1.72 -3.30 -14.35
N LYS A 30 2.82 -2.60 -14.04
CA LYS A 30 3.53 -1.75 -15.02
C LYS A 30 3.98 -2.55 -16.23
N GLN A 31 4.59 -3.71 -16.02
CA GLN A 31 5.06 -4.58 -17.10
C GLN A 31 3.89 -5.09 -17.97
N ALA A 32 2.82 -5.53 -17.33
CA ALA A 32 1.64 -6.04 -18.02
C ALA A 32 0.91 -4.94 -18.82
N LEU A 33 0.81 -3.72 -18.28
CA LEU A 33 0.27 -2.55 -18.98
C LEU A 33 1.17 -2.07 -20.12
N GLY A 34 2.47 -2.32 -20.06
CA GLY A 34 3.41 -1.99 -21.14
C GLY A 34 3.13 -2.72 -22.46
N ARG A 35 2.24 -3.73 -22.46
CA ARG A 35 1.71 -4.37 -23.66
C ARG A 35 0.62 -3.53 -24.35
N LEU A 36 0.10 -2.52 -23.68
CA LEU A 36 -0.87 -1.57 -24.21
C LEU A 36 -0.15 -0.30 -24.71
N PRO A 37 -0.68 0.40 -25.68
CA PRO A 37 -0.08 1.63 -26.21
C PRO A 37 -0.29 2.83 -25.28
N LEU A 38 0.26 2.75 -24.07
CA LEU A 38 0.24 3.79 -23.05
C LEU A 38 1.59 3.87 -22.32
N THR A 39 1.88 5.02 -21.74
CA THR A 39 3.07 5.23 -20.90
C THR A 39 2.70 5.05 -19.43
N THR A 40 3.47 4.23 -18.70
CA THR A 40 3.20 3.95 -17.30
C THR A 40 4.36 4.37 -16.40
N ASP A 41 4.10 5.23 -15.43
CA ASP A 41 5.05 5.63 -14.40
C ASP A 41 4.72 5.00 -13.06
N LEU A 42 5.76 4.65 -12.30
CA LEU A 42 5.65 4.23 -10.90
C LEU A 42 6.04 5.38 -9.98
N ASP A 43 5.29 5.55 -8.90
CA ASP A 43 5.65 6.46 -7.81
C ASP A 43 5.32 5.85 -6.45
N VAL A 44 6.14 6.15 -5.44
CA VAL A 44 5.88 5.72 -4.07
C VAL A 44 5.15 6.83 -3.32
N ILE A 45 4.04 6.49 -2.69
CA ILE A 45 3.17 7.43 -1.97
C ILE A 45 3.94 8.22 -0.90
N GLU A 46 4.98 7.62 -0.32
CA GLU A 46 5.82 8.24 0.70
C GLU A 46 6.57 9.50 0.21
N ARG A 47 6.80 9.65 -1.10
CA ARG A 47 7.38 10.88 -1.67
C ARG A 47 6.48 12.09 -1.53
N ARG A 48 5.20 11.87 -1.23
CA ARG A 48 4.19 12.92 -1.04
C ARG A 48 4.13 13.94 -2.18
N GLN A 49 4.13 13.44 -3.40
CA GLN A 49 4.03 14.25 -4.62
C GLN A 49 2.66 14.06 -5.31
N PRO A 50 1.52 14.33 -4.62
CA PRO A 50 0.19 14.09 -5.17
C PRO A 50 -0.09 14.96 -6.40
N ALA A 51 0.55 16.13 -6.51
CA ALA A 51 0.40 17.02 -7.67
C ALA A 51 0.83 16.38 -9.00
N ARG A 52 1.71 15.37 -8.98
CA ARG A 52 2.08 14.60 -10.19
C ARG A 52 0.86 14.00 -10.89
N ALA A 53 -0.19 13.65 -10.14
CA ALA A 53 -1.41 13.09 -10.74
C ALA A 53 -2.07 14.02 -11.78
N ARG A 54 -1.78 15.33 -11.76
CA ARG A 54 -2.31 16.28 -12.76
C ARG A 54 -1.82 16.02 -14.19
N THR A 55 -0.64 15.43 -14.33
CA THR A 55 0.01 15.20 -15.64
C THR A 55 -0.31 13.83 -16.23
N PHE A 56 -1.21 13.07 -15.63
CA PHE A 56 -1.61 11.72 -16.04
C PHE A 56 -3.11 11.67 -16.34
N ASP A 57 -3.50 10.78 -17.23
CA ASP A 57 -4.88 10.57 -17.66
C ASP A 57 -5.59 9.55 -16.79
N ILE A 58 -4.83 8.58 -16.31
CA ILE A 58 -5.32 7.50 -15.46
C ILE A 58 -4.43 7.42 -14.22
N LEU A 59 -5.07 7.23 -13.06
CA LEU A 59 -4.41 7.06 -11.77
C LEU A 59 -4.71 5.67 -11.20
N ALA A 60 -3.69 4.89 -10.92
CA ALA A 60 -3.79 3.66 -10.15
C ALA A 60 -3.28 3.90 -8.73
N ILE A 61 -4.07 3.50 -7.72
CA ILE A 61 -3.65 3.56 -6.31
C ILE A 61 -3.45 2.15 -5.78
N GLY A 62 -2.23 1.86 -5.27
CA GLY A 62 -1.84 0.55 -4.76
C GLY A 62 -1.47 0.55 -3.28
N PHE A 63 -1.97 -0.44 -2.50
CA PHE A 63 -1.65 -0.55 -1.08
C PHE A 63 -1.83 -1.96 -0.52
N PRO A 64 -1.15 -2.30 0.60
CA PRO A 64 -1.46 -3.50 1.37
C PRO A 64 -2.67 -3.25 2.27
N VAL A 65 -3.49 -4.27 2.46
CA VAL A 65 -4.62 -4.21 3.41
C VAL A 65 -4.12 -4.43 4.84
N TYR A 66 -4.38 -3.47 5.72
CA TYR A 66 -4.10 -3.59 7.14
C TYR A 66 -5.40 -3.51 7.94
N GLY A 67 -5.78 -4.62 8.58
CA GLY A 67 -7.00 -4.65 9.37
C GLY A 67 -8.26 -4.27 8.59
N CYS A 68 -8.44 -4.82 7.40
CA CYS A 68 -9.57 -4.57 6.49
C CYS A 68 -9.67 -3.11 6.00
N ALA A 69 -8.63 -2.30 6.16
CA ALA A 69 -8.56 -0.91 5.72
C ALA A 69 -7.27 -0.59 4.94
N PRO A 70 -7.27 0.46 4.11
CA PRO A 70 -6.05 1.03 3.58
C PRO A 70 -5.21 1.63 4.72
N PRO A 71 -3.88 1.63 4.64
CA PRO A 71 -3.03 2.37 5.58
C PRO A 71 -3.41 3.86 5.59
N SER A 72 -3.35 4.51 6.77
CA SER A 72 -3.72 5.93 6.91
C SER A 72 -2.97 6.83 5.93
N LEU A 73 -1.65 6.61 5.76
CA LEU A 73 -0.85 7.41 4.83
C LEU A 73 -1.34 7.34 3.37
N VAL A 74 -2.01 6.24 2.97
CA VAL A 74 -2.60 6.11 1.63
C VAL A 74 -3.87 6.96 1.54
N LEU A 75 -4.68 6.95 2.58
CA LEU A 75 -5.88 7.79 2.65
C LEU A 75 -5.51 9.27 2.67
N ASP A 76 -4.49 9.65 3.46
CA ASP A 76 -3.96 11.01 3.52
C ASP A 76 -3.44 11.46 2.13
N TYR A 77 -2.76 10.56 1.40
CA TYR A 77 -2.30 10.84 0.05
C TYR A 77 -3.47 11.07 -0.92
N ILE A 78 -4.52 10.24 -0.85
CA ILE A 78 -5.72 10.40 -1.68
C ILE A 78 -6.41 11.74 -1.39
N ASP A 79 -6.49 12.14 -0.12
CA ASP A 79 -7.10 13.40 0.27
C ASP A 79 -6.31 14.64 -0.20
N LEU A 80 -5.00 14.48 -0.45
CA LEU A 80 -4.11 15.51 -1.00
C LEU A 80 -4.03 15.53 -2.53
N LEU A 81 -4.63 14.54 -3.22
CA LEU A 81 -4.64 14.52 -4.68
C LEU A 81 -5.33 15.76 -5.25
N PRO A 82 -4.91 16.26 -6.41
CA PRO A 82 -5.65 17.27 -7.15
C PRO A 82 -7.02 16.73 -7.56
N ASP A 83 -7.95 17.62 -7.88
CA ASP A 83 -9.27 17.23 -8.39
C ASP A 83 -9.12 16.35 -9.64
N GLY A 84 -9.88 15.27 -9.64
CA GLY A 84 -9.80 14.25 -10.69
C GLY A 84 -10.26 14.77 -12.05
N ASN A 85 -11.22 15.73 -12.07
CA ASN A 85 -11.77 16.30 -13.31
C ASN A 85 -12.20 15.21 -14.32
N GLY A 86 -12.84 14.16 -13.83
CA GLY A 86 -13.28 13.04 -14.67
C GLY A 86 -12.20 12.05 -15.09
N ARG A 87 -10.95 12.21 -14.65
CA ARG A 87 -9.87 11.26 -14.96
C ARG A 87 -10.14 9.88 -14.40
N GLY A 88 -9.78 8.85 -15.17
CA GLY A 88 -9.97 7.46 -14.77
C GLY A 88 -9.11 7.07 -13.57
N THR A 89 -9.66 6.22 -12.70
CA THR A 89 -8.89 5.66 -11.58
C THR A 89 -9.25 4.20 -11.32
N PHE A 90 -8.27 3.41 -10.92
CA PHE A 90 -8.51 2.10 -10.36
C PHE A 90 -7.67 1.87 -9.10
N VAL A 91 -8.12 0.90 -8.30
CA VAL A 91 -7.46 0.54 -7.05
C VAL A 91 -6.97 -0.90 -7.14
N PHE A 92 -5.72 -1.13 -6.77
CA PHE A 92 -5.23 -2.48 -6.53
C PHE A 92 -4.74 -2.63 -5.09
N CYS A 93 -5.01 -3.77 -4.48
CA CYS A 93 -4.50 -4.01 -3.14
C CYS A 93 -3.98 -5.44 -2.96
N THR A 94 -2.99 -5.58 -2.07
CA THR A 94 -2.47 -6.89 -1.67
C THR A 94 -3.06 -7.30 -0.33
N LYS A 95 -3.54 -8.53 -0.26
CA LYS A 95 -4.17 -9.13 0.92
C LYS A 95 -3.59 -10.51 1.21
N ALA A 96 -3.59 -10.92 2.48
CA ALA A 96 -3.26 -12.31 2.85
C ALA A 96 -4.47 -13.23 2.67
N PHE A 97 -5.61 -12.86 3.24
CA PHE A 97 -6.85 -13.65 3.20
C PHE A 97 -8.03 -12.82 2.70
N PHE A 98 -8.32 -11.73 3.39
CA PHE A 98 -9.51 -10.93 3.19
C PHE A 98 -9.17 -9.45 3.06
N ALA A 99 -9.74 -8.78 2.06
CA ALA A 99 -9.50 -7.36 1.83
C ALA A 99 -10.47 -6.45 2.62
N GLY A 100 -11.58 -7.02 3.09
CA GLY A 100 -12.65 -6.23 3.70
C GLY A 100 -13.14 -5.11 2.80
N GLY A 101 -13.48 -3.99 3.39
CA GLY A 101 -13.88 -2.76 2.70
C GLY A 101 -12.74 -1.88 2.24
N ALA A 102 -11.49 -2.33 2.35
CA ALA A 102 -10.32 -1.48 2.06
C ALA A 102 -10.33 -0.90 0.64
N PRO A 103 -10.50 -1.68 -0.44
CA PRO A 103 -10.48 -1.12 -1.79
C PRO A 103 -11.65 -0.18 -2.04
N GLN A 104 -12.85 -0.49 -1.50
CA GLN A 104 -14.03 0.37 -1.64
C GLN A 104 -13.87 1.70 -0.90
N LEU A 105 -13.23 1.69 0.27
CA LEU A 105 -12.95 2.91 1.03
C LEU A 105 -12.02 3.85 0.26
N ALA A 106 -10.94 3.32 -0.32
CA ALA A 106 -10.02 4.09 -1.16
C ALA A 106 -10.74 4.63 -2.40
N LEU A 107 -11.50 3.77 -3.10
CA LEU A 107 -12.21 4.16 -4.33
C LEU A 107 -13.26 5.25 -4.07
N ARG A 108 -14.03 5.15 -2.97
CA ARG A 108 -15.01 6.19 -2.58
C ARG A 108 -14.34 7.54 -2.32
N ARG A 109 -13.13 7.57 -1.72
CA ARG A 109 -12.37 8.81 -1.53
C ARG A 109 -11.91 9.40 -2.85
N LEU A 110 -11.45 8.57 -3.79
CA LEU A 110 -11.08 9.00 -5.14
C LEU A 110 -12.28 9.59 -5.91
N VAL A 111 -13.44 8.94 -5.81
CA VAL A 111 -14.70 9.46 -6.42
C VAL A 111 -15.08 10.82 -5.82
N ARG A 112 -14.96 11.02 -4.51
CA ARG A 112 -15.19 12.33 -3.88
C ARG A 112 -14.21 13.41 -4.36
N ARG A 113 -13.05 13.01 -4.84
CA ARG A 113 -12.05 13.89 -5.48
C ARG A 113 -12.31 14.08 -6.99
N GLY A 114 -13.45 13.61 -7.52
CA GLY A 114 -13.83 13.78 -8.93
C GLY A 114 -13.15 12.81 -9.91
N TYR A 115 -12.56 11.71 -9.41
CA TYR A 115 -12.05 10.64 -10.27
C TYR A 115 -13.18 9.67 -10.66
N VAL A 116 -13.12 9.14 -11.89
CA VAL A 116 -14.06 8.14 -12.41
C VAL A 116 -13.50 6.73 -12.17
N PRO A 117 -14.21 5.87 -11.43
CA PRO A 117 -13.74 4.53 -11.14
C PRO A 117 -13.74 3.64 -12.38
N LEU A 118 -12.62 2.97 -12.65
CA LEU A 118 -12.44 1.99 -13.73
C LEU A 118 -12.44 0.55 -13.23
N GLY A 119 -12.16 0.35 -11.94
CA GLY A 119 -12.17 -0.99 -11.37
C GLY A 119 -11.39 -1.12 -10.07
N VAL A 120 -11.47 -2.34 -9.54
CA VAL A 120 -10.73 -2.76 -8.34
C VAL A 120 -10.15 -4.15 -8.60
N VAL A 121 -8.89 -4.34 -8.27
CA VAL A 121 -8.27 -5.66 -8.25
C VAL A 121 -7.64 -5.95 -6.88
N THR A 122 -7.87 -7.16 -6.37
CA THR A 122 -7.26 -7.63 -5.12
C THR A 122 -6.36 -8.82 -5.41
N VAL A 123 -5.10 -8.73 -5.01
CA VAL A 123 -4.09 -9.76 -5.25
C VAL A 123 -3.77 -10.48 -3.94
N GLN A 124 -3.83 -11.80 -3.97
CA GLN A 124 -3.48 -12.60 -2.80
C GLN A 124 -1.96 -12.75 -2.70
N MET A 125 -1.39 -12.24 -1.61
CA MET A 125 0.04 -12.27 -1.31
C MET A 125 0.29 -12.81 0.10
N PRO A 126 1.50 -13.33 0.41
CA PRO A 126 1.82 -13.76 1.76
C PRO A 126 1.62 -12.63 2.79
N GLY A 127 0.92 -12.93 3.88
CA GLY A 127 0.77 -11.98 4.99
C GLY A 127 2.10 -11.77 5.71
N SER A 128 2.72 -10.61 5.53
CA SER A 128 3.99 -10.29 6.21
C SER A 128 3.85 -10.26 7.73
N ASP A 129 2.71 -9.86 8.25
CA ASP A 129 2.34 -9.94 9.65
C ASP A 129 2.36 -11.40 10.14
N ALA A 130 1.64 -12.29 9.48
CA ALA A 130 1.62 -13.71 9.81
C ALA A 130 3.01 -14.37 9.72
N LEU A 131 3.82 -13.98 8.72
CA LEU A 131 5.19 -14.46 8.57
C LEU A 131 6.09 -13.96 9.71
N ALA A 132 5.91 -12.71 10.19
CA ALA A 132 6.67 -12.16 11.32
C ALA A 132 6.50 -12.97 12.61
N PHE A 133 5.39 -13.70 12.77
CA PHE A 133 5.15 -14.62 13.90
C PHE A 133 5.44 -16.08 13.57
N SER A 134 5.75 -16.42 12.32
CA SER A 134 5.99 -17.80 11.89
C SER A 134 7.45 -18.21 12.09
N ARG A 135 7.69 -19.47 12.48
CA ARG A 135 9.04 -20.02 12.58
C ARG A 135 9.70 -20.07 11.21
N LYS A 136 11.00 -19.79 11.15
CA LYS A 136 11.84 -20.02 9.96
C LYS A 136 11.72 -21.49 9.54
N GLY A 137 11.58 -21.76 8.24
CA GLY A 137 11.40 -23.12 7.71
C GLY A 137 10.05 -23.78 8.00
N SER A 138 9.07 -23.09 8.60
CA SER A 138 7.73 -23.63 8.77
C SER A 138 7.02 -23.82 7.41
N LYS A 139 6.02 -24.73 7.34
CA LYS A 139 5.21 -24.95 6.11
C LYS A 139 4.71 -23.65 5.50
N ARG A 140 4.23 -22.70 6.33
CA ARG A 140 3.77 -21.37 5.88
C ARG A 140 4.89 -20.54 5.25
N THR A 141 6.07 -20.52 5.87
CA THR A 141 7.23 -19.79 5.38
C THR A 141 7.74 -20.38 4.07
N MET A 142 7.84 -21.72 4.02
CA MET A 142 8.25 -22.43 2.81
C MET A 142 7.26 -22.23 1.67
N ALA A 143 5.97 -22.32 1.93
CA ALA A 143 4.93 -22.05 0.93
C ALA A 143 5.00 -20.62 0.39
N ALA A 144 5.29 -19.63 1.24
CA ALA A 144 5.47 -18.25 0.81
C ALA A 144 6.73 -18.06 -0.04
N ALA A 145 7.86 -18.70 0.34
CA ALA A 145 9.13 -18.59 -0.37
C ALA A 145 9.12 -19.32 -1.72
N ASN A 146 8.44 -20.48 -1.79
CA ASN A 146 8.45 -21.35 -2.97
C ASN A 146 7.28 -21.07 -3.94
N ARG A 147 6.37 -20.14 -3.60
CA ARG A 147 5.27 -19.77 -4.50
C ARG A 147 5.82 -19.08 -5.74
N ASP A 148 5.34 -19.51 -6.90
CA ASP A 148 5.60 -18.81 -8.15
C ASP A 148 4.79 -17.51 -8.21
N TYR A 149 5.49 -16.40 -8.38
CA TYR A 149 4.93 -15.05 -8.52
C TYR A 149 5.12 -14.50 -9.95
N SER A 150 5.64 -15.29 -10.88
CA SER A 150 5.87 -14.86 -12.27
C SER A 150 4.57 -14.53 -13.01
N GLN A 151 3.45 -15.09 -12.55
CA GLN A 151 2.12 -14.84 -13.09
C GLN A 151 1.16 -14.41 -11.99
N ILE A 152 0.50 -13.27 -12.18
CA ILE A 152 -0.55 -12.75 -11.28
C ILE A 152 -1.85 -12.69 -12.06
N SER A 153 -2.55 -13.84 -12.10
CA SER A 153 -3.76 -14.03 -12.89
C SER A 153 -4.86 -13.00 -12.59
N GLU A 154 -4.92 -12.48 -11.36
CA GLU A 154 -5.86 -11.43 -10.96
C GLU A 154 -5.56 -10.12 -11.72
N ILE A 155 -4.28 -9.79 -11.92
CA ILE A 155 -3.87 -8.60 -12.69
C ILE A 155 -4.12 -8.82 -14.18
N ASP A 156 -3.76 -9.99 -14.71
CA ASP A 156 -3.92 -10.28 -16.15
C ASP A 156 -5.40 -10.24 -16.55
N ARG A 157 -6.29 -10.82 -15.73
CA ARG A 157 -7.75 -10.72 -15.93
C ARG A 157 -8.27 -9.30 -15.82
N PHE A 158 -7.79 -8.55 -14.82
CA PHE A 158 -8.19 -7.15 -14.63
C PHE A 158 -7.83 -6.30 -15.86
N ILE A 159 -6.62 -6.47 -16.40
CA ILE A 159 -6.17 -5.75 -17.60
C ILE A 159 -7.00 -6.17 -18.82
N ALA A 160 -7.24 -7.46 -19.01
CA ALA A 160 -8.05 -7.96 -20.11
C ALA A 160 -9.48 -7.38 -20.10
N MET A 161 -10.11 -7.31 -18.91
CA MET A 161 -11.45 -6.72 -18.75
C MET A 161 -11.45 -5.19 -18.82
N GLY A 162 -10.37 -4.55 -18.39
CA GLY A 162 -10.22 -3.08 -18.34
C GLY A 162 -9.67 -2.46 -19.65
N ALA A 163 -9.19 -3.29 -20.58
CA ALA A 163 -8.54 -2.79 -21.78
C ALA A 163 -9.46 -1.90 -22.63
N GLU A 164 -10.74 -2.24 -22.74
CA GLU A 164 -11.74 -1.44 -23.46
C GLU A 164 -12.00 -0.09 -22.77
N ALA A 165 -12.10 -0.07 -21.44
CA ALA A 165 -12.30 1.16 -20.68
C ALA A 165 -11.08 2.08 -20.76
N ILE A 166 -9.88 1.50 -20.69
CA ILE A 166 -8.61 2.23 -20.89
C ILE A 166 -8.55 2.77 -22.32
N ALA A 167 -8.98 1.97 -23.31
CA ALA A 167 -9.04 2.37 -24.72
C ALA A 167 -10.03 3.52 -24.95
N ALA A 168 -11.20 3.46 -24.32
CA ALA A 168 -12.21 4.52 -24.43
C ALA A 168 -11.69 5.86 -23.88
N ILE A 169 -11.03 5.84 -22.70
CA ILE A 169 -10.43 7.05 -22.12
C ILE A 169 -9.33 7.60 -23.03
N ALA A 170 -8.51 6.73 -23.60
CA ALA A 170 -7.46 7.15 -24.51
C ALA A 170 -7.98 7.78 -25.81
N ALA A 171 -9.20 7.39 -26.23
CA ALA A 171 -9.90 7.98 -27.36
C ALA A 171 -10.70 9.26 -26.98
N GLY A 172 -10.54 9.78 -25.75
CA GLY A 172 -11.29 10.96 -25.27
C GLY A 172 -12.73 10.67 -24.85
N ASN A 173 -13.14 9.40 -24.87
CA ASN A 173 -14.48 8.99 -24.49
C ASN A 173 -14.59 8.74 -22.96
N SER A 174 -15.78 8.93 -22.41
CA SER A 174 -16.06 8.54 -21.02
C SER A 174 -16.05 7.02 -20.92
N ALA A 175 -15.19 6.44 -20.06
CA ALA A 175 -15.36 5.06 -19.66
C ALA A 175 -16.70 4.92 -18.94
N GLY A 176 -17.46 3.88 -19.28
CA GLY A 176 -18.71 3.59 -18.59
C GLY A 176 -18.47 3.44 -17.07
N PRO A 177 -19.43 3.84 -16.22
CA PRO A 177 -19.22 3.87 -14.78
C PRO A 177 -19.03 2.46 -14.22
N TYR A 178 -17.85 2.20 -13.61
CA TYR A 178 -17.65 1.02 -12.79
C TYR A 178 -18.57 1.09 -11.57
N ARG A 179 -19.48 0.13 -11.44
CA ARG A 179 -20.32 0.04 -10.25
C ARG A 179 -19.47 -0.40 -9.07
N ILE A 180 -19.36 0.46 -8.06
CA ILE A 180 -18.74 0.08 -6.78
C ILE A 180 -19.64 -0.96 -6.14
N HIS A 181 -19.31 -2.25 -6.31
CA HIS A 181 -20.05 -3.31 -5.67
C HIS A 181 -19.93 -3.17 -4.15
N HIS A 182 -21.07 -2.91 -3.51
CA HIS A 182 -21.21 -3.10 -2.08
C HIS A 182 -21.06 -4.59 -1.79
N PHE A 183 -20.51 -4.94 -0.63
CA PHE A 183 -20.35 -6.34 -0.23
C PHE A 183 -21.64 -7.12 -0.51
N PRO A 184 -21.62 -8.13 -1.37
CA PRO A 184 -22.83 -8.88 -1.76
C PRO A 184 -23.35 -9.77 -0.62
N ASN A 185 -22.63 -9.85 0.52
CA ASN A 185 -22.93 -10.78 1.59
C ASN A 185 -22.98 -10.03 2.94
N VAL A 186 -24.12 -10.11 3.65
CA VAL A 186 -24.33 -9.53 4.98
C VAL A 186 -23.26 -10.03 5.97
N VAL A 187 -22.90 -11.32 5.90
CA VAL A 187 -21.87 -11.94 6.76
C VAL A 187 -20.52 -11.25 6.56
N ALA A 188 -20.11 -11.02 5.31
CA ALA A 188 -18.85 -10.33 5.01
C ALA A 188 -18.87 -8.87 5.50
N SER A 189 -20.02 -8.20 5.45
CA SER A 189 -20.17 -6.83 5.96
C SER A 189 -20.08 -6.77 7.48
N VAL A 190 -20.73 -7.69 8.18
CA VAL A 190 -20.67 -7.82 9.65
C VAL A 190 -19.24 -8.16 10.10
N LEU A 191 -18.59 -9.14 9.43
CA LEU A 191 -17.22 -9.51 9.74
C LEU A 191 -16.26 -8.33 9.53
N THR A 192 -16.44 -7.57 8.45
CA THR A 192 -15.64 -6.35 8.19
C THR A 192 -15.85 -5.30 9.29
N GLY A 193 -17.10 -5.06 9.68
CA GLY A 193 -17.44 -4.12 10.77
C GLY A 193 -16.76 -4.54 12.08
N PHE A 194 -16.84 -5.81 12.44
CA PHE A 194 -16.17 -6.35 13.61
C PHE A 194 -14.64 -6.20 13.54
N CYS A 195 -14.03 -6.55 12.40
CA CYS A 195 -12.59 -6.37 12.20
C CYS A 195 -12.18 -4.89 12.34
N ILE A 196 -12.92 -3.97 11.75
CA ILE A 196 -12.64 -2.53 11.85
C ILE A 196 -12.76 -2.05 13.30
N ALA A 197 -13.76 -2.51 14.05
CA ALA A 197 -13.97 -2.11 15.45
C ALA A 197 -12.87 -2.67 16.39
N MET A 198 -12.45 -3.91 16.21
CA MET A 198 -11.46 -4.56 17.06
C MET A 198 -10.01 -4.20 16.70
N MET A 199 -9.75 -3.87 15.44
CA MET A 199 -8.40 -3.64 14.93
C MET A 199 -7.64 -2.53 15.68
N PRO A 200 -8.23 -1.36 16.04
CA PRO A 200 -7.54 -0.32 16.79
C PRO A 200 -6.98 -0.80 18.12
N LEU A 201 -7.71 -1.67 18.83
CA LEU A 201 -7.28 -2.25 20.11
C LEU A 201 -6.08 -3.18 19.92
N ILE A 202 -6.16 -4.10 18.94
CA ILE A 202 -5.08 -5.02 18.58
C ILE A 202 -3.84 -4.25 18.13
N MET A 203 -4.02 -3.26 17.26
CA MET A 203 -2.93 -2.41 16.77
C MET A 203 -2.31 -1.61 17.91
N GLY A 204 -3.11 -1.05 18.81
CA GLY A 204 -2.64 -0.33 20.01
C GLY A 204 -1.78 -1.22 20.92
N PHE A 205 -2.22 -2.44 21.16
CA PHE A 205 -1.48 -3.42 21.94
C PHE A 205 -0.14 -3.81 21.29
N LEU A 206 -0.14 -4.09 19.99
CA LEU A 206 1.08 -4.46 19.26
C LEU A 206 2.07 -3.30 19.17
N ARG A 207 1.60 -2.06 18.97
CA ARG A 207 2.44 -0.85 18.94
C ARG A 207 3.24 -0.68 20.22
N ARG A 208 2.60 -0.87 21.38
CA ARG A 208 3.24 -0.75 22.69
C ARG A 208 4.32 -1.82 22.94
N ARG A 209 4.31 -2.92 22.17
CA ARG A 209 5.28 -4.01 22.28
C ARG A 209 6.43 -3.92 21.28
N LEU A 210 6.43 -2.92 20.38
CA LEU A 210 7.56 -2.69 19.49
C LEU A 210 8.77 -2.23 20.30
N ARG A 211 9.89 -2.93 20.10
CA ARG A 211 11.15 -2.64 20.78
C ARG A 211 12.35 -3.14 19.95
N ALA A 212 13.53 -2.62 20.24
CA ALA A 212 14.80 -3.21 19.84
C ALA A 212 15.36 -4.08 20.97
N ASP A 213 15.84 -5.27 20.64
CA ASP A 213 16.54 -6.15 21.59
C ASP A 213 18.06 -5.89 21.59
N GLY A 214 18.83 -6.71 22.33
CA GLY A 214 20.27 -6.57 22.49
C GLY A 214 21.08 -6.71 21.20
N ARG A 215 20.49 -7.22 20.11
CA ARG A 215 21.16 -7.36 18.80
C ARG A 215 21.26 -6.05 18.03
N CYS A 216 20.67 -4.96 18.54
CA CYS A 216 20.67 -3.67 17.89
C CYS A 216 22.07 -3.06 17.83
N ILE A 217 22.55 -2.74 16.63
CA ILE A 217 23.85 -2.10 16.36
C ILE A 217 23.72 -0.60 16.09
N SER A 218 22.59 0.01 16.40
CA SER A 218 22.35 1.46 16.27
C SER A 218 22.53 2.02 14.85
N CYS A 219 22.36 1.21 13.81
CA CYS A 219 22.60 1.61 12.41
C CYS A 219 21.61 2.65 11.85
N GLY A 220 20.53 3.00 12.56
CA GLY A 220 19.56 4.00 12.17
C GLY A 220 18.62 3.59 11.01
N LEU A 221 18.79 2.43 10.38
CA LEU A 221 17.99 2.01 9.22
C LEU A 221 16.48 2.07 9.50
N CYS A 222 16.04 1.58 10.66
CA CYS A 222 14.62 1.55 11.04
C CYS A 222 14.00 2.96 11.11
N GLU A 223 14.77 3.98 11.49
CA GLU A 223 14.36 5.38 11.45
C GLU A 223 14.23 5.86 10.01
N ARG A 224 15.27 5.65 9.17
CA ARG A 224 15.29 6.14 7.78
C ARG A 224 14.18 5.54 6.90
N ILE A 225 13.83 4.27 7.11
CA ILE A 225 12.82 3.56 6.30
C ILE A 225 11.40 3.66 6.86
N CYS A 226 11.18 4.34 8.01
CA CYS A 226 9.84 4.43 8.59
C CYS A 226 8.96 5.37 7.76
N PRO A 227 7.86 4.87 7.13
CA PRO A 227 7.08 5.67 6.19
C PRO A 227 6.28 6.80 6.86
N VAL A 228 6.11 6.72 8.18
CA VAL A 228 5.35 7.71 8.97
C VAL A 228 6.23 8.42 10.02
N GLY A 229 7.56 8.24 9.98
CA GLY A 229 8.46 8.90 10.93
C GLY A 229 8.24 8.51 12.40
N ASN A 230 7.71 7.31 12.65
CA ASN A 230 7.36 6.85 14.01
C ASN A 230 8.57 6.47 14.86
N ILE A 231 9.77 6.38 14.28
CA ILE A 231 10.97 5.88 14.95
C ILE A 231 12.01 6.99 15.00
N ARG A 232 12.64 7.21 16.17
CA ARG A 232 13.79 8.08 16.36
C ARG A 232 14.89 7.31 17.10
N VAL A 233 16.12 7.43 16.63
CA VAL A 233 17.28 6.87 17.34
C VAL A 233 17.75 7.90 18.38
N GLN A 234 17.70 7.51 19.65
CA GLN A 234 18.14 8.32 20.79
C GLN A 234 19.05 7.47 21.67
N HIS A 235 20.19 8.04 22.08
CA HIS A 235 21.21 7.33 22.89
C HIS A 235 21.57 5.95 22.31
N GLY A 236 21.75 5.88 20.98
CA GLY A 236 22.11 4.67 20.28
C GLY A 236 20.99 3.61 20.19
N ARG A 237 19.75 3.91 20.56
CA ARG A 237 18.64 2.96 20.48
C ARG A 237 17.39 3.56 19.82
N PRO A 238 16.67 2.77 19.00
CA PRO A 238 15.42 3.23 18.41
C PRO A 238 14.32 3.36 19.47
N ARG A 239 13.67 4.51 19.50
CA ARG A 239 12.45 4.80 20.25
C ARG A 239 11.26 4.78 19.30
N PHE A 240 10.17 4.15 19.71
CA PHE A 240 8.95 3.97 18.93
C PHE A 240 7.86 4.86 19.50
N ASN A 241 7.30 5.76 18.68
CA ASN A 241 6.17 6.60 19.03
C ASN A 241 4.83 5.86 18.82
N GLN A 242 3.70 6.55 19.04
CA GLN A 242 2.37 5.93 19.05
C GLN A 242 1.62 5.96 17.71
N HIS A 243 2.16 6.63 16.68
CA HIS A 243 1.52 6.76 15.36
C HIS A 243 1.98 5.69 14.35
N CYS A 244 2.53 4.58 14.82
CA CYS A 244 2.94 3.45 13.98
C CYS A 244 1.73 2.84 13.25
N ILE A 245 1.85 2.62 11.94
CA ILE A 245 0.82 1.94 11.13
C ILE A 245 1.02 0.41 11.07
N LEU A 246 1.96 -0.14 11.85
CA LEU A 246 2.29 -1.57 11.90
C LEU A 246 2.57 -2.19 10.52
N CYS A 247 3.19 -1.46 9.63
CA CYS A 247 3.63 -1.97 8.33
C CYS A 247 4.76 -2.99 8.42
N LEU A 248 5.35 -3.15 9.59
CA LEU A 248 6.44 -4.07 9.94
C LEU A 248 7.72 -3.90 9.09
N ARG A 249 7.84 -2.81 8.33
CA ARG A 249 8.98 -2.52 7.48
C ARG A 249 10.29 -2.56 8.28
N CYS A 250 10.33 -1.88 9.43
CA CYS A 250 11.50 -1.85 10.32
C CYS A 250 11.87 -3.24 10.86
N LEU A 251 10.86 -4.08 11.19
CA LEU A 251 11.08 -5.44 11.68
C LEU A 251 11.67 -6.34 10.61
N HIS A 252 11.13 -6.30 9.39
CA HIS A 252 11.55 -7.19 8.31
C HIS A 252 12.88 -6.79 7.66
N ASN A 253 13.24 -5.50 7.68
CA ASN A 253 14.46 -5.00 7.05
C ASN A 253 15.62 -4.76 8.04
N CYS A 254 15.43 -5.02 9.34
CA CYS A 254 16.53 -4.89 10.31
C CYS A 254 17.66 -5.89 9.98
N PRO A 255 18.90 -5.44 9.69
CA PRO A 255 20.00 -6.34 9.30
C PRO A 255 20.41 -7.28 10.43
N ARG A 256 20.15 -6.92 11.68
CA ARG A 256 20.44 -7.73 12.86
C ARG A 256 19.19 -8.40 13.43
N GLU A 257 18.06 -8.33 12.72
CA GLU A 257 16.76 -8.81 13.20
C GLU A 257 16.42 -8.36 14.65
N ALA A 258 16.90 -7.18 15.03
CA ALA A 258 16.79 -6.68 16.40
C ALA A 258 15.45 -6.04 16.73
N ILE A 259 14.63 -5.67 15.73
CA ILE A 259 13.32 -5.07 15.96
C ILE A 259 12.29 -6.18 16.20
N GLN A 260 11.57 -6.09 17.33
CA GLN A 260 10.65 -7.12 17.79
C GLN A 260 9.30 -6.56 18.24
N ILE A 261 8.27 -7.41 18.17
CA ILE A 261 6.99 -7.23 18.87
C ILE A 261 7.01 -8.12 20.11
N GLY A 262 7.48 -7.59 21.23
CA GLY A 262 7.70 -8.36 22.44
C GLY A 262 8.68 -9.52 22.22
N ARG A 263 8.35 -10.71 22.74
CA ARG A 263 9.10 -11.95 22.50
C ARG A 263 8.56 -12.75 21.32
N ALA A 264 7.39 -12.41 20.81
CA ALA A 264 6.64 -13.22 19.85
C ALA A 264 7.31 -13.30 18.48
N THR A 265 8.13 -12.31 18.10
CA THR A 265 8.78 -12.24 16.80
C THR A 265 10.28 -12.53 16.83
N VAL A 266 10.81 -12.91 18.01
CA VAL A 266 12.23 -13.30 18.15
C VAL A 266 12.47 -14.58 17.36
N ASP A 267 13.54 -14.60 16.55
CA ASP A 267 13.97 -15.71 15.69
C ASP A 267 12.88 -16.23 14.73
N LYS A 268 11.94 -15.35 14.40
CA LYS A 268 10.90 -15.62 13.40
C LYS A 268 11.32 -15.14 12.01
N THR A 269 10.48 -15.49 11.04
CA THR A 269 10.72 -15.20 9.63
C THR A 269 10.79 -13.70 9.36
N ARG A 270 11.73 -13.31 8.49
CA ARG A 270 11.79 -11.97 7.89
C ARG A 270 11.39 -12.08 6.43
N TRP A 271 10.53 -11.17 6.00
CA TRP A 271 9.96 -11.16 4.65
C TRP A 271 10.26 -9.85 3.95
N ARG A 272 10.88 -9.92 2.78
CA ARG A 272 11.21 -8.76 1.93
C ARG A 272 10.63 -8.91 0.52
N GLY A 273 9.34 -9.23 0.45
CA GLY A 273 8.61 -9.43 -0.81
C GLY A 273 8.95 -10.76 -1.50
N PRO A 274 8.27 -11.04 -2.62
CA PRO A 274 8.47 -12.25 -3.41
C PRO A 274 9.90 -12.47 -3.88
N SER A 275 10.59 -11.41 -4.26
CA SER A 275 12.00 -11.46 -4.69
C SER A 275 13.00 -11.64 -3.54
N GLY A 276 12.55 -11.52 -2.28
CA GLY A 276 13.43 -11.52 -1.11
C GLY A 276 14.34 -10.30 -0.97
N SER A 277 14.32 -9.39 -1.92
CA SER A 277 15.26 -8.26 -2.07
C SER A 277 14.62 -6.88 -1.98
N PHE A 278 13.40 -6.77 -1.47
CA PHE A 278 12.74 -5.47 -1.33
C PHE A 278 13.53 -4.53 -0.42
N HIS A 279 13.94 -3.39 -0.99
CA HIS A 279 14.55 -2.28 -0.29
C HIS A 279 13.55 -1.13 -0.22
N PRO A 280 13.03 -0.80 0.98
CA PRO A 280 12.13 0.32 1.12
C PRO A 280 12.87 1.64 0.83
N PRO A 281 12.17 2.66 0.31
CA PRO A 281 12.78 3.97 0.11
C PRO A 281 13.26 4.54 1.45
N GLU A 282 14.47 5.13 1.44
CA GLU A 282 15.09 5.79 2.59
C GLU A 282 14.93 7.32 2.49
N GLY A 283 15.00 8.01 3.65
CA GLY A 283 15.04 9.47 3.70
C GLY A 283 13.75 10.18 3.34
N LEU A 284 12.66 9.44 3.09
CA LEU A 284 11.34 10.00 2.77
C LEU A 284 10.55 10.41 4.02
N GLN A 285 11.25 10.71 5.12
CA GLN A 285 10.62 11.26 6.31
C GLN A 285 10.09 12.65 5.94
N GLY A 286 8.78 12.81 5.99
CA GLY A 286 8.16 14.12 5.81
C GLY A 286 8.87 15.13 6.71
N GLY A 287 9.42 16.15 6.06
CA GLY A 287 9.94 17.30 6.77
C GLY A 287 8.92 17.78 7.79
N THR A 288 9.38 18.48 8.77
CA THR A 288 8.74 19.10 9.94
C THR A 288 7.38 19.80 9.71
N ALA A 289 6.85 19.84 8.48
CA ALA A 289 5.56 20.43 8.12
C ALA A 289 4.32 19.75 8.73
N GLN A 290 4.46 18.58 9.37
CA GLN A 290 3.30 17.90 9.99
C GLN A 290 3.02 18.36 11.42
N ALA A 291 3.96 18.99 12.09
CA ALA A 291 3.74 19.56 13.44
C ALA A 291 2.92 20.85 13.37
N GLU A 292 3.03 21.62 12.29
CA GLU A 292 2.33 22.91 12.15
C GLU A 292 0.88 22.79 11.64
N MET A 293 0.54 21.74 10.87
CA MET A 293 -0.84 21.54 10.38
C MET A 293 -1.79 20.87 11.40
N ILE A 294 -1.26 20.20 12.42
CA ILE A 294 -2.10 19.60 13.48
C ILE A 294 -2.34 20.59 14.63
N GLY A 295 -1.49 21.61 14.76
CA GLY A 295 -1.62 22.68 15.76
C GLY A 295 -2.64 23.78 15.44
N GLY A 296 -3.08 23.90 14.18
CA GLY A 296 -3.93 24.99 13.70
C GLY A 296 -5.44 24.81 13.82
N LYS A 297 -5.94 23.69 14.36
CA LYS A 297 -7.40 23.44 14.52
C LYS A 297 -7.82 23.20 15.97
N LYS A 298 -7.31 24.02 16.90
CA LYS A 298 -7.91 24.18 18.24
C LYS A 298 -7.82 25.66 18.64
N ALA A 299 -8.63 26.47 18.02
CA ALA A 299 -9.11 27.76 18.52
C ALA A 299 -10.06 28.35 17.49
N GLN A 300 -11.31 27.99 17.54
CA GLN A 300 -12.51 28.83 17.37
C GLN A 300 -13.73 27.95 17.51
#